data_7344e5385ca52ad05064b979e857cc2d
#
_entry.id   7344e5385ca52ad05064b979e857cc2d
#
_cell.length_a   1.000
_cell.length_b   1.000
_cell.length_c   1.000
_cell.angle_alpha   90.00
_cell.angle_beta   90.00
_cell.angle_gamma   90.00
#
_symmetry.space_group_name_H-M   'P 1'
#
loop_
_entity.id
_entity.type
_entity.pdbx_description
1 polymer ?
#
loop_
_entity_poly.entity_id
_entity_poly.type
_entity_poly.pdbx_seq_one_letter_code
_entity_poly.pdbx_strand_id
1 'polypeptide(L)'
;MKNEVKIALNICTFQREEFIHRNLSLLQASDFFNPDNPQYYGRLHIFVVDNGSSLQLPESLYVHCIYNRNTGGSGGFQRGIEEIRKRNEGFTHVIFMDDDVAFDISSFYLLFDFLSGVGEADRDRPVAGRMFCMDDPYIQYTAAEKWNRGMVSHVEFMRDVRKTAYTQGRVI
;
A
#
# COMPACT_ATOMS: atom_id res chain seq x y z
N MET A 1 -23.93 -0.70 9.66
CA MET A 1 -22.95 -1.65 10.23
C MET A 1 -21.58 -1.28 9.64
N LYS A 2 -20.49 -1.33 10.42
CA LYS A 2 -19.14 -1.17 9.84
C LYS A 2 -18.80 -2.41 9.02
N ASN A 3 -18.15 -2.24 7.88
CA ASN A 3 -17.67 -3.36 7.08
C ASN A 3 -16.55 -4.09 7.83
N GLU A 4 -16.50 -5.40 7.70
CA GLU A 4 -15.32 -6.13 8.11
C GLU A 4 -14.20 -5.87 7.09
N VAL A 5 -13.07 -5.32 7.56
CA VAL A 5 -11.91 -5.00 6.74
C VAL A 5 -10.72 -5.81 7.20
N LYS A 6 -10.07 -6.51 6.27
CA LYS A 6 -8.79 -7.18 6.44
C LYS A 6 -7.92 -6.89 5.22
N ILE A 7 -6.77 -6.29 5.44
CA ILE A 7 -5.92 -5.73 4.40
C ILE A 7 -4.70 -6.62 4.19
N ALA A 8 -4.39 -6.93 2.93
CA ALA A 8 -3.12 -7.49 2.51
C ALA A 8 -2.27 -6.39 1.86
N LEU A 9 -1.15 -6.02 2.49
CA LEU A 9 -0.16 -5.10 1.92
C LEU A 9 0.84 -5.90 1.09
N ASN A 10 0.83 -5.69 -0.22
CA ASN A 10 1.71 -6.37 -1.17
C ASN A 10 2.85 -5.43 -1.58
N ILE A 11 4.06 -5.78 -1.21
CA ILE A 11 5.29 -5.03 -1.50
C ILE A 11 6.18 -5.91 -2.38
N CYS A 12 6.69 -5.33 -3.48
CA CYS A 12 7.67 -6.00 -4.32
C CYS A 12 9.02 -5.31 -4.16
N THR A 13 10.09 -6.09 -3.92
CA THR A 13 11.44 -5.57 -3.72
C THR A 13 12.48 -6.33 -4.54
N PHE A 14 13.60 -5.67 -4.83
CA PHE A 14 14.78 -6.28 -5.46
C PHE A 14 16.05 -5.61 -4.93
N GLN A 15 16.80 -6.33 -4.08
CA GLN A 15 18.08 -5.87 -3.50
C GLN A 15 17.98 -4.51 -2.78
N ARG A 16 16.91 -4.31 -2.01
CA ARG A 16 16.62 -3.08 -1.25
C ARG A 16 16.18 -3.37 0.19
N GLU A 17 16.92 -4.25 0.86
CA GLU A 17 16.61 -4.79 2.19
C GLU A 17 16.42 -3.69 3.23
N GLU A 18 17.22 -2.62 3.17
CA GLU A 18 17.15 -1.50 4.12
C GLU A 18 15.80 -0.78 4.13
N PHE A 19 15.19 -0.58 2.94
CA PHE A 19 13.86 0.02 2.85
C PHE A 19 12.79 -0.90 3.42
N ILE A 20 12.88 -2.20 3.13
CA ILE A 20 11.96 -3.19 3.67
C ILE A 20 12.05 -3.23 5.20
N HIS A 21 13.25 -3.32 5.77
CA HIS A 21 13.42 -3.34 7.23
C HIS A 21 12.91 -2.07 7.89
N ARG A 22 13.16 -0.89 7.30
CA ARG A 22 12.62 0.39 7.79
C ARG A 22 11.08 0.36 7.80
N ASN A 23 10.47 -0.01 6.68
CA ASN A 23 9.02 0.00 6.52
C ASN A 23 8.34 -1.04 7.41
N LEU A 24 8.91 -2.24 7.51
CA LEU A 24 8.42 -3.27 8.43
C LEU A 24 8.49 -2.83 9.88
N SER A 25 9.59 -2.19 10.31
CA SER A 25 9.73 -1.70 11.67
C SER A 25 8.64 -0.70 12.04
N LEU A 26 8.30 0.23 11.14
CA LEU A 26 7.22 1.20 11.34
C LEU A 26 5.84 0.51 11.42
N LEU A 27 5.58 -0.43 10.51
CA LEU A 27 4.30 -1.14 10.45
C LEU A 27 4.11 -2.03 11.66
N GLN A 28 5.13 -2.80 12.05
CA GLN A 28 5.05 -3.74 13.18
C GLN A 28 4.96 -3.03 14.55
N ALA A 29 5.41 -1.77 14.65
CA ALA A 29 5.23 -0.94 15.83
C ALA A 29 3.80 -0.40 15.97
N SER A 30 2.93 -0.60 14.99
CA SER A 30 1.57 -0.08 14.96
C SER A 30 0.57 -0.97 15.68
N ASP A 31 -0.62 -0.43 15.93
CA ASP A 31 -1.73 -1.16 16.54
C ASP A 31 -2.25 -2.33 15.71
N PHE A 32 -1.94 -2.39 14.43
CA PHE A 32 -2.25 -3.56 13.59
C PHE A 32 -1.52 -4.84 14.06
N PHE A 33 -0.45 -4.68 14.83
CA PHE A 33 0.36 -5.76 15.38
C PHE A 33 0.31 -5.83 16.92
N ASN A 34 -0.45 -4.94 17.55
CA ASN A 34 -0.62 -4.88 19.00
C ASN A 34 -1.87 -5.65 19.47
N PRO A 35 -1.74 -6.80 20.17
CA PRO A 35 -2.88 -7.58 20.62
C PRO A 35 -3.79 -6.86 21.62
N ASP A 36 -3.28 -5.80 22.27
CA ASP A 36 -4.07 -5.00 23.20
C ASP A 36 -5.06 -4.07 22.48
N ASN A 37 -4.96 -3.93 21.15
CA ASN A 37 -5.88 -3.13 20.35
C ASN A 37 -6.74 -3.97 19.40
N PRO A 38 -7.86 -4.55 19.86
CA PRO A 38 -8.67 -5.48 19.09
C PRO A 38 -9.32 -4.86 17.83
N GLN A 39 -9.37 -3.54 17.73
CA GLN A 39 -9.90 -2.85 16.54
C GLN A 39 -9.02 -3.08 15.33
N TYR A 40 -7.71 -3.02 15.50
CA TYR A 40 -6.73 -3.08 14.41
C TYR A 40 -5.95 -4.40 14.38
N TYR A 41 -5.80 -5.07 15.51
CA TYR A 41 -4.97 -6.26 15.63
C TYR A 41 -5.35 -7.34 14.61
N GLY A 42 -4.35 -7.79 13.86
CA GLY A 42 -4.50 -8.82 12.84
C GLY A 42 -5.30 -8.38 11.58
N ARG A 43 -5.59 -7.08 11.45
CA ARG A 43 -6.31 -6.54 10.29
C ARG A 43 -5.41 -6.16 9.13
N LEU A 44 -4.09 -6.15 9.32
CA LEU A 44 -3.08 -5.89 8.30
C LEU A 44 -2.09 -7.04 8.24
N HIS A 45 -1.98 -7.69 7.09
CA HIS A 45 -0.93 -8.64 6.78
C HIS A 45 -0.01 -8.08 5.70
N ILE A 46 1.27 -8.35 5.81
CA ILE A 46 2.29 -7.84 4.89
C ILE A 46 2.85 -9.01 4.08
N PHE A 47 2.85 -8.85 2.77
CA PHE A 47 3.40 -9.79 1.80
C PHE A 47 4.55 -9.11 1.07
N VAL A 48 5.76 -9.51 1.39
CA VAL A 48 6.98 -8.99 0.74
C VAL A 48 7.42 -10.00 -0.31
N VAL A 49 7.31 -9.62 -1.57
CA VAL A 49 7.80 -10.42 -2.69
C VAL A 49 9.22 -9.99 -3.01
N ASP A 50 10.16 -10.85 -2.67
CA ASP A 50 11.58 -10.64 -2.91
C ASP A 50 12.01 -11.22 -4.25
N ASN A 51 12.13 -10.36 -5.25
CA ASN A 51 12.64 -10.70 -6.58
C ASN A 51 14.16 -10.96 -6.61
N GLY A 52 14.87 -10.60 -5.55
CA GLY A 52 16.31 -10.83 -5.41
C GLY A 52 16.67 -12.13 -4.70
N SER A 53 15.71 -12.71 -3.98
CA SER A 53 15.88 -13.87 -3.11
C SER A 53 17.03 -13.71 -2.10
N SER A 54 17.25 -12.47 -1.65
CA SER A 54 18.34 -12.09 -0.73
C SER A 54 17.82 -11.71 0.66
N LEU A 55 16.53 -11.34 0.76
CA LEU A 55 15.91 -10.86 1.98
C LEU A 55 15.70 -11.99 2.98
N GLN A 56 16.11 -11.76 4.20
CA GLN A 56 15.84 -12.68 5.32
C GLN A 56 14.92 -12.00 6.33
N LEU A 57 13.70 -12.50 6.43
CA LEU A 57 12.73 -12.05 7.43
C LEU A 57 12.42 -13.20 8.39
N PRO A 58 12.24 -12.90 9.69
CA PRO A 58 11.75 -13.90 10.63
C PRO A 58 10.34 -14.33 10.26
N GLU A 59 10.03 -15.60 10.48
CA GLU A 59 8.65 -16.09 10.32
C GLU A 59 7.71 -15.32 11.26
N SER A 60 6.56 -14.92 10.73
CA SER A 60 5.56 -14.16 11.45
C SER A 60 4.16 -14.55 10.99
N LEU A 61 3.18 -14.44 11.89
CA LEU A 61 1.78 -14.68 11.56
C LEU A 61 1.23 -13.69 10.54
N TYR A 62 1.75 -12.46 10.54
CA TYR A 62 1.23 -11.35 9.76
C TYR A 62 2.22 -10.78 8.74
N VAL A 63 3.46 -11.27 8.71
CA VAL A 63 4.49 -10.84 7.74
C VAL A 63 5.02 -12.06 7.01
N HIS A 64 4.89 -12.05 5.70
CA HIS A 64 5.19 -13.17 4.82
C HIS A 64 6.23 -12.76 3.79
N CYS A 65 7.38 -13.45 3.77
CA CYS A 65 8.40 -13.28 2.73
C CYS A 65 8.18 -14.34 1.63
N ILE A 66 8.09 -13.88 0.39
CA ILE A 66 7.85 -14.73 -0.77
C ILE A 66 9.03 -14.58 -1.72
N TYR A 67 9.87 -15.61 -1.76
CA TYR A 67 10.97 -15.64 -2.72
C TYR A 67 10.45 -15.82 -4.14
N ASN A 68 10.97 -15.00 -5.04
CA ASN A 68 10.57 -15.01 -6.42
C ASN A 68 11.80 -14.82 -7.33
N ARG A 69 11.82 -15.46 -8.50
CA ARG A 69 12.79 -15.09 -9.52
C ARG A 69 12.45 -13.68 -10.00
N ASN A 70 13.44 -12.87 -10.34
CA ASN A 70 13.18 -11.51 -10.82
C ASN A 70 12.34 -11.53 -12.11
N THR A 71 11.07 -11.20 -11.96
CA THR A 71 10.09 -11.07 -13.05
C THR A 71 9.67 -9.62 -13.27
N GLY A 72 10.45 -8.66 -12.73
CA GLY A 72 10.12 -7.23 -12.69
C GLY A 72 9.00 -6.92 -11.71
N GLY A 73 8.64 -5.64 -11.61
CA GLY A 73 7.63 -5.18 -10.67
C GLY A 73 6.26 -5.81 -10.90
N SER A 74 5.79 -5.84 -12.16
CA SER A 74 4.49 -6.43 -12.51
C SER A 74 4.40 -7.90 -12.13
N GLY A 75 5.43 -8.68 -12.43
CA GLY A 75 5.47 -10.11 -12.08
C GLY A 75 5.60 -10.34 -10.58
N GLY A 76 6.33 -9.47 -9.86
CA GLY A 76 6.43 -9.50 -8.42
C GLY A 76 5.09 -9.23 -7.74
N PHE A 77 4.40 -8.15 -8.12
CA PHE A 77 3.07 -7.86 -7.59
C PHE A 77 2.05 -8.94 -7.92
N GLN A 78 2.09 -9.51 -9.13
CA GLN A 78 1.24 -10.66 -9.49
C GLN A 78 1.51 -11.86 -8.60
N ARG A 79 2.78 -12.19 -8.33
CA ARG A 79 3.17 -13.27 -7.42
C ARG A 79 2.61 -13.08 -6.02
N GLY A 80 2.63 -11.84 -5.52
CA GLY A 80 2.03 -11.49 -4.22
C GLY A 80 0.52 -11.73 -4.20
N ILE A 81 -0.21 -11.31 -5.26
CA ILE A 81 -1.66 -11.57 -5.39
C ILE A 81 -1.95 -13.08 -5.35
N GLU A 82 -1.18 -13.88 -6.07
CA GLU A 82 -1.36 -15.34 -6.09
C GLU A 82 -1.20 -15.95 -4.70
N GLU A 83 -0.21 -15.50 -3.93
CA GLU A 83 0.02 -15.99 -2.57
C GLU A 83 -1.08 -15.54 -1.60
N ILE A 84 -1.55 -14.29 -1.70
CA ILE A 84 -2.67 -13.77 -0.92
C ILE A 84 -3.94 -14.60 -1.18
N ARG A 85 -4.25 -14.87 -2.44
CA ARG A 85 -5.42 -15.69 -2.82
C ARG A 85 -5.30 -17.13 -2.33
N LYS A 86 -4.11 -17.73 -2.45
CA LYS A 86 -3.85 -19.10 -2.02
C LYS A 86 -4.08 -19.31 -0.53
N ARG A 87 -3.78 -18.31 0.29
CA ARG A 87 -3.97 -18.39 1.74
C ARG A 87 -5.44 -18.43 2.15
N ASN A 88 -6.34 -17.84 1.35
CA ASN A 88 -7.78 -17.83 1.62
C ASN A 88 -8.17 -17.37 3.04
N GLU A 89 -7.47 -16.35 3.55
CA GLU A 89 -7.61 -15.86 4.93
C GLU A 89 -8.64 -14.73 5.07
N GLY A 90 -9.51 -14.53 4.06
CA GLY A 90 -10.58 -13.53 4.10
C GLY A 90 -10.11 -12.09 3.91
N PHE A 91 -9.02 -11.85 3.19
CA PHE A 91 -8.61 -10.50 2.82
C PHE A 91 -9.67 -9.83 1.97
N THR A 92 -10.05 -8.61 2.36
CA THR A 92 -11.06 -7.81 1.68
C THR A 92 -10.46 -6.81 0.72
N HIS A 93 -9.24 -6.33 1.00
CA HIS A 93 -8.52 -5.34 0.21
C HIS A 93 -7.05 -5.72 0.04
N VAL A 94 -6.49 -5.33 -1.10
CA VAL A 94 -5.05 -5.44 -1.36
C VAL A 94 -4.50 -4.04 -1.60
N ILE A 95 -3.44 -3.68 -0.86
CA ILE A 95 -2.65 -2.47 -1.11
C ILE A 95 -1.41 -2.87 -1.90
N PHE A 96 -1.11 -2.15 -2.97
CA PHE A 96 0.17 -2.21 -3.66
C PHE A 96 1.02 -1.04 -3.22
N MET A 97 2.23 -1.32 -2.75
CA MET A 97 3.17 -0.30 -2.29
C MET A 97 4.58 -0.63 -2.79
N ASP A 98 5.28 0.38 -3.31
CA ASP A 98 6.69 0.23 -3.65
C ASP A 98 7.53 0.12 -2.37
N ASP A 99 8.69 -0.52 -2.47
CA ASP A 99 9.56 -0.81 -1.33
C ASP A 99 10.20 0.45 -0.71
N ASP A 100 10.44 1.50 -1.50
CA ASP A 100 11.11 2.73 -1.11
C ASP A 100 10.16 3.87 -0.66
N VAL A 101 8.86 3.63 -0.63
CA VAL A 101 7.88 4.61 -0.15
C VAL A 101 8.12 4.95 1.31
N ALA A 102 8.17 6.25 1.62
CA ALA A 102 8.07 6.75 2.98
C ALA A 102 6.61 7.13 3.28
N PHE A 103 6.10 6.70 4.43
CA PHE A 103 4.72 6.95 4.83
C PHE A 103 4.62 7.28 6.31
N ASP A 104 3.56 7.98 6.67
CA ASP A 104 3.12 8.11 8.06
C ASP A 104 2.13 6.98 8.36
N ILE A 105 2.32 6.30 9.50
CA ILE A 105 1.46 5.18 9.91
C ILE A 105 0.00 5.58 10.08
N SER A 106 -0.28 6.84 10.38
CA SER A 106 -1.63 7.39 10.44
C SER A 106 -2.41 7.23 9.13
N SER A 107 -1.71 7.17 7.99
CA SER A 107 -2.34 6.95 6.68
C SER A 107 -2.98 5.55 6.59
N PHE A 108 -2.40 4.55 7.24
CA PHE A 108 -2.99 3.20 7.30
C PHE A 108 -4.22 3.15 8.19
N TYR A 109 -4.22 3.86 9.32
CA TYR A 109 -5.40 3.96 10.17
C TYR A 109 -6.54 4.68 9.46
N LEU A 110 -6.25 5.82 8.83
CA LEU A 110 -7.23 6.58 8.05
C LEU A 110 -7.82 5.73 6.92
N LEU A 111 -6.98 5.00 6.19
CA LEU A 111 -7.45 4.10 5.13
C LEU A 111 -8.33 2.98 5.70
N PHE A 112 -7.93 2.33 6.77
CA PHE A 112 -8.70 1.28 7.42
C PHE A 112 -10.07 1.78 7.87
N ASP A 113 -10.11 2.94 8.54
CA ASP A 113 -11.37 3.54 9.00
C ASP A 113 -12.26 3.96 7.84
N PHE A 114 -11.68 4.53 6.78
CA PHE A 114 -12.40 4.86 5.55
C PHE A 114 -13.03 3.61 4.93
N LEU A 115 -12.26 2.55 4.71
CA LEU A 115 -12.76 1.30 4.12
C LEU A 115 -13.83 0.62 4.98
N SER A 116 -13.71 0.74 6.31
CA SER A 116 -14.70 0.23 7.25
C SER A 116 -16.04 0.99 7.18
N GLY A 117 -16.01 2.25 6.76
CA GLY A 117 -17.19 3.12 6.68
C GLY A 117 -17.77 3.29 5.28
N VAL A 118 -17.07 2.80 4.23
CA VAL A 118 -17.51 2.99 2.85
C VAL A 118 -18.82 2.25 2.56
N GLY A 119 -19.72 2.91 1.85
CA GLY A 119 -21.01 2.31 1.45
C GLY A 119 -20.87 1.19 0.41
N GLU A 120 -21.84 0.31 0.34
CA GLU A 120 -21.83 -0.84 -0.58
C GLU A 120 -21.66 -0.44 -2.04
N ALA A 121 -22.24 0.69 -2.46
CA ALA A 121 -22.14 1.20 -3.82
C ALA A 121 -20.72 1.61 -4.23
N ASP A 122 -19.85 1.91 -3.28
CA ASP A 122 -18.46 2.37 -3.51
C ASP A 122 -17.40 1.37 -3.06
N ARG A 123 -17.82 0.19 -2.55
CA ARG A 123 -16.91 -0.81 -1.99
C ARG A 123 -15.87 -1.33 -2.98
N ASP A 124 -16.25 -1.47 -4.24
CA ASP A 124 -15.39 -2.02 -5.30
C ASP A 124 -14.56 -0.95 -6.03
N ARG A 125 -14.63 0.31 -5.56
CA ARG A 125 -13.84 1.38 -6.17
C ARG A 125 -12.39 1.32 -5.69
N PRO A 126 -11.42 1.48 -6.61
CA PRO A 126 -10.02 1.61 -6.24
C PRO A 126 -9.81 2.91 -5.46
N VAL A 127 -8.97 2.84 -4.43
CA VAL A 127 -8.55 3.99 -3.61
C VAL A 127 -7.04 4.15 -3.78
N ALA A 128 -6.59 5.37 -4.07
CA ALA A 128 -5.17 5.69 -4.18
C ALA A 128 -4.77 6.75 -3.14
N GLY A 129 -3.64 6.53 -2.50
CA GLY A 129 -2.98 7.53 -1.68
C GLY A 129 -2.37 8.65 -2.56
N ARG A 130 -2.22 9.84 -1.98
CA ARG A 130 -1.46 10.90 -2.65
C ARG A 130 0.01 10.68 -2.42
N MET A 131 0.81 10.80 -3.49
CA MET A 131 2.25 10.71 -3.44
C MET A 131 2.87 12.11 -3.52
N PHE A 132 3.59 12.49 -2.47
CA PHE A 132 4.27 13.78 -2.36
C PHE A 132 5.77 13.63 -2.56
N CYS A 133 6.42 14.69 -3.01
CA CYS A 133 7.87 14.73 -3.12
C CYS A 133 8.51 14.73 -1.73
N MET A 134 9.59 13.97 -1.55
CA MET A 134 10.31 13.93 -0.29
C MET A 134 10.93 15.29 0.09
N ASP A 135 11.41 16.03 -0.93
CA ASP A 135 12.07 17.34 -0.74
C ASP A 135 11.08 18.48 -0.45
N ASP A 136 9.84 18.37 -0.90
CA ASP A 136 8.75 19.30 -0.59
C ASP A 136 7.43 18.56 -0.40
N PRO A 137 7.00 18.32 0.86
CA PRO A 137 5.81 17.55 1.18
C PRO A 137 4.49 18.22 0.78
N TYR A 138 4.55 19.41 0.22
CA TYR A 138 3.40 20.09 -0.34
C TYR A 138 3.28 19.94 -1.86
N ILE A 139 4.28 19.33 -2.49
CA ILE A 139 4.23 19.04 -3.93
C ILE A 139 3.78 17.61 -4.15
N GLN A 140 2.56 17.45 -4.65
CA GLN A 140 2.07 16.16 -5.11
C GLN A 140 2.69 15.86 -6.49
N TYR A 141 3.40 14.73 -6.60
CA TYR A 141 4.12 14.35 -7.80
C TYR A 141 3.19 14.23 -9.02
N THR A 142 2.12 13.45 -8.87
CA THR A 142 1.07 13.35 -9.88
C THR A 142 -0.30 13.24 -9.19
N ALA A 143 -1.32 13.86 -9.77
CA ALA A 143 -2.68 13.78 -9.27
C ALA A 143 -3.56 12.84 -10.10
N ALA A 144 -3.25 12.67 -11.37
CA ALA A 144 -3.90 11.71 -12.25
C ALA A 144 -3.03 11.42 -13.47
N GLU A 145 -3.21 10.23 -14.02
CA GLU A 145 -2.52 9.78 -15.21
C GLU A 145 -3.51 9.25 -16.25
N LYS A 146 -3.17 9.43 -17.52
CA LYS A 146 -3.91 8.88 -18.64
C LYS A 146 -3.04 7.91 -19.42
N TRP A 147 -3.60 6.76 -19.72
CA TRP A 147 -3.02 5.83 -20.67
C TRP A 147 -3.51 6.17 -22.08
N ASN A 148 -2.59 6.41 -23.01
CA ASN A 148 -2.90 6.64 -24.40
C ASN A 148 -1.89 5.92 -25.30
N ARG A 149 -2.36 4.93 -26.05
CA ARG A 149 -1.59 4.19 -27.07
C ARG A 149 -0.20 3.72 -26.63
N GLY A 150 -0.11 3.17 -25.42
CA GLY A 150 1.14 2.63 -24.88
C GLY A 150 2.01 3.63 -24.12
N MET A 151 1.54 4.89 -23.95
CA MET A 151 2.22 5.90 -23.16
C MET A 151 1.36 6.33 -21.97
N VAL A 152 2.02 6.54 -20.82
CA VAL A 152 1.42 7.21 -19.67
C VAL A 152 1.72 8.70 -19.77
N SER A 153 0.71 9.54 -19.57
CA SER A 153 0.85 10.98 -19.47
C SER A 153 0.19 11.50 -18.21
N HIS A 154 0.86 12.42 -17.52
CA HIS A 154 0.29 13.06 -16.35
C HIS A 154 -0.83 14.02 -16.77
N VAL A 155 -1.95 13.99 -16.05
CA VAL A 155 -3.02 14.99 -16.20
C VAL A 155 -2.65 16.24 -15.42
N GLU A 156 -2.15 16.06 -14.20
CA GLU A 156 -1.58 17.10 -13.37
C GLU A 156 -0.26 16.60 -12.77
N PHE A 157 0.79 17.38 -12.97
CA PHE A 157 2.15 17.04 -12.57
C PHE A 157 2.73 18.13 -11.66
N MET A 158 3.47 17.77 -10.61
CA MET A 158 4.11 18.69 -9.65
C MET A 158 3.12 19.70 -9.07
N ARG A 159 2.00 19.20 -8.59
CA ARG A 159 0.89 20.01 -8.08
C ARG A 159 1.20 20.52 -6.67
N ASP A 160 1.24 21.84 -6.49
CA ASP A 160 1.36 22.48 -5.17
C ASP A 160 0.00 22.53 -4.47
N VAL A 161 -0.20 21.67 -3.45
CA VAL A 161 -1.48 21.54 -2.73
C VAL A 161 -1.79 22.73 -1.80
N ARG A 162 -0.84 23.67 -1.59
CA ARG A 162 -1.09 24.93 -0.86
C ARG A 162 -1.93 25.91 -1.67
N LYS A 163 -1.95 25.77 -3.00
CA LYS A 163 -2.73 26.64 -3.89
C LYS A 163 -4.22 26.31 -3.75
N THR A 164 -5.03 27.33 -3.49
CA THR A 164 -6.46 27.22 -3.21
C THR A 164 -7.25 26.49 -4.31
N ALA A 165 -6.83 26.61 -5.57
CA ALA A 165 -7.43 25.89 -6.68
C ALA A 165 -7.37 24.36 -6.53
N TYR A 166 -6.43 23.85 -5.74
CA TYR A 166 -6.21 22.41 -5.53
C TYR A 166 -6.74 21.90 -4.19
N THR A 167 -6.99 22.79 -3.22
CA THR A 167 -7.58 22.41 -1.93
C THR A 167 -9.08 22.16 -2.02
N GLN A 168 -9.73 22.76 -3.04
CA GLN A 168 -11.17 22.55 -3.33
C GLN A 168 -11.41 21.53 -4.45
N GLY A 169 -10.36 20.85 -4.91
CA GLY A 169 -10.41 19.98 -6.07
C GLY A 169 -11.34 18.78 -5.86
N ARG A 170 -12.34 18.67 -6.73
CA ARG A 170 -13.09 17.45 -6.92
C ARG A 170 -12.11 16.35 -7.31
N VAL A 171 -12.12 15.27 -6.56
CA VAL A 171 -11.57 13.99 -7.02
C VAL A 171 -12.43 13.61 -8.23
N ILE A 172 -11.83 13.57 -9.41
CA ILE A 172 -12.49 13.12 -10.64
C ILE A 172 -12.60 11.61 -10.59
#